data_a111da7f194edab89dfdc78a63c45eda
#
_entry.id   a111da7f194edab89dfdc78a63c45eda
#
_cell.length_a   1.000
_cell.length_b   1.000
_cell.length_c   1.000
_cell.angle_alpha   90.00
_cell.angle_beta   90.00
_cell.angle_gamma   90.00
#
_symmetry.space_group_name_H-M   'P 1'
#
loop_
_entity.id
_entity.type
_entity.pdbx_description
1 polymer ?
#
loop_
_entity_poly.entity_id
_entity_poly.type
_entity_poly.pdbx_seq_one_letter_code
_entity_poly.pdbx_strand_id
1 'polypeptide(L)'
;FLMIRRPPRSTLFPYTTLFRSTMGSVYRVPFVIAPDLQDVFAWFKKQGIRSYAAHLKGKGWYDEQSYVGGTAFLIGNEGNGLTDATAGQADCLIRIPMKGQLESLNAGVAAAILMYEASRQRRKEYK
;
A
#
# COMPACT_ATOMS: atom_id res chain seq x y z
N PHE A 1 5.80 -4.04 -5.21
CA PHE A 1 4.75 -3.01 -5.28
C PHE A 1 3.66 -3.48 -6.23
N LEU A 2 2.47 -3.67 -5.76
CA LEU A 2 1.34 -4.14 -6.57
C LEU A 2 0.49 -2.94 -6.99
N MET A 3 0.40 -2.66 -8.28
CA MET A 3 -0.47 -1.62 -8.82
C MET A 3 -1.70 -2.24 -9.48
N ILE A 4 -2.89 -1.95 -8.97
CA ILE A 4 -4.13 -2.66 -9.28
C ILE A 4 -5.04 -1.89 -10.25
N ARG A 5 -4.55 -1.08 -11.14
CA ARG A 5 -5.42 -0.42 -12.12
C ARG A 5 -4.79 -0.40 -13.50
N ARG A 6 -5.55 -0.86 -14.51
CA ARG A 6 -5.23 -0.55 -15.90
C ARG A 6 -5.24 0.97 -16.08
N PRO A 7 -4.17 1.59 -16.58
CA PRO A 7 -4.22 2.99 -16.95
C PRO A 7 -5.26 3.19 -18.07
N PRO A 8 -6.03 4.27 -18.06
CA PRO A 8 -6.96 4.56 -19.14
C PRO A 8 -6.20 4.64 -20.47
N ARG A 9 -6.79 4.06 -21.54
CA ARG A 9 -6.17 3.94 -22.88
C ARG A 9 -5.89 5.28 -23.59
N SER A 10 -6.20 6.42 -22.99
CA SER A 10 -6.23 7.72 -23.67
C SER A 10 -5.15 8.72 -23.27
N THR A 11 -4.10 8.34 -22.55
CA THR A 11 -3.07 9.31 -22.13
C THR A 11 -1.66 8.83 -22.46
N LEU A 12 -1.12 9.35 -23.55
CA LEU A 12 0.31 9.30 -23.89
C LEU A 12 1.21 10.00 -22.84
N PHE A 13 0.64 10.77 -21.93
CA PHE A 13 1.35 11.60 -20.95
C PHE A 13 1.71 10.93 -19.59
N PRO A 14 0.99 9.95 -19.06
CA PRO A 14 1.29 9.40 -17.73
C PRO A 14 2.60 8.62 -17.66
N TYR A 15 3.01 7.98 -18.74
CA TYR A 15 4.21 7.13 -18.71
C TYR A 15 5.49 7.93 -18.54
N THR A 16 5.67 9.03 -19.25
CA THR A 16 6.88 9.84 -19.12
C THR A 16 6.98 10.53 -17.76
N THR A 17 5.87 10.97 -17.20
CA THR A 17 5.84 11.57 -15.86
C THR A 17 6.11 10.53 -14.77
N LEU A 18 5.51 9.34 -14.88
CA LEU A 18 5.78 8.22 -13.97
C LEU A 18 7.26 7.80 -14.02
N PHE A 19 7.84 7.66 -15.20
CA PHE A 19 9.25 7.31 -15.36
C PHE A 19 10.19 8.38 -14.79
N ARG A 20 9.90 9.65 -15.02
CA ARG A 20 10.72 10.74 -14.49
C ARG A 20 10.63 10.88 -12.98
N SER A 21 9.42 10.78 -12.41
CA SER A 21 9.21 10.94 -10.98
C SER A 21 9.80 9.77 -10.16
N THR A 22 9.94 8.59 -10.74
CA THR A 22 10.54 7.44 -10.05
C THR A 22 12.07 7.41 -10.14
N MET A 23 12.71 8.34 -10.87
CA MET A 23 14.15 8.36 -11.08
C MET A 23 14.72 6.99 -11.54
N GLY A 24 13.96 6.25 -12.34
CA GLY A 24 14.32 4.93 -12.83
C GLY A 24 14.08 3.77 -11.84
N SER A 25 13.55 4.03 -10.65
CA SER A 25 13.24 2.97 -9.68
C SER A 25 12.20 1.98 -10.20
N VAL A 26 11.33 2.39 -11.11
CA VAL A 26 10.36 1.51 -11.76
C VAL A 26 11.01 0.30 -12.47
N TYR A 27 12.26 0.42 -12.91
CA TYR A 27 13.01 -0.68 -13.52
C TYR A 27 13.71 -1.59 -12.50
N ARG A 28 13.80 -1.17 -11.24
CA ARG A 28 14.51 -1.89 -10.17
C ARG A 28 13.55 -2.59 -9.20
N VAL A 29 12.32 -2.11 -9.10
CA VAL A 29 11.30 -2.68 -8.22
C VAL A 29 10.36 -3.53 -9.07
N PRO A 30 10.27 -4.84 -8.84
CA PRO A 30 9.31 -5.68 -9.53
C PRO A 30 7.89 -5.19 -9.30
N PHE A 31 7.11 -5.08 -10.37
CA PHE A 31 5.70 -4.73 -10.27
C PHE A 31 4.85 -5.68 -11.13
N VAL A 32 3.63 -5.92 -10.69
CA VAL A 32 2.64 -6.75 -11.38
C VAL A 32 1.33 -6.00 -11.44
N ILE A 33 0.64 -6.10 -12.59
CA ILE A 33 -0.72 -5.61 -12.74
C ILE A 33 -1.64 -6.81 -12.58
N ALA A 34 -2.34 -6.91 -11.46
CA ALA A 34 -3.30 -7.98 -11.21
C ALA A 34 -4.68 -7.57 -11.74
N PRO A 35 -5.33 -8.43 -12.55
CA PRO A 35 -6.68 -8.17 -13.04
C PRO A 35 -7.73 -8.32 -11.95
N ASP A 36 -7.49 -9.20 -10.97
CA ASP A 36 -8.36 -9.48 -9.84
C ASP A 36 -7.59 -9.43 -8.52
N LEU A 37 -8.17 -8.77 -7.54
CA LEU A 37 -7.65 -8.69 -6.18
C LEU A 37 -7.84 -9.98 -5.39
N GLN A 38 -8.85 -10.78 -5.70
CA GLN A 38 -9.12 -12.04 -5.02
C GLN A 38 -7.93 -12.99 -5.14
N ASP A 39 -7.37 -13.09 -6.35
CA ASP A 39 -6.18 -13.91 -6.61
C ASP A 39 -4.97 -13.42 -5.79
N VAL A 40 -4.84 -12.11 -5.63
CA VAL A 40 -3.76 -11.49 -4.84
C VAL A 40 -3.91 -11.84 -3.35
N PHE A 41 -5.12 -11.72 -2.80
CA PHE A 41 -5.37 -12.09 -1.40
C PHE A 41 -5.19 -13.59 -1.15
N ALA A 42 -5.62 -14.43 -2.09
CA ALA A 42 -5.39 -15.88 -2.02
C ALA A 42 -3.89 -16.20 -2.01
N TRP A 43 -3.12 -15.49 -2.85
CA TRP A 43 -1.67 -15.64 -2.90
C TRP A 43 -1.01 -15.15 -1.60
N PHE A 44 -1.43 -14.03 -1.01
CA PHE A 44 -0.92 -13.56 0.28
C PHE A 44 -1.09 -14.62 1.37
N LYS A 45 -2.29 -15.21 1.47
CA LYS A 45 -2.57 -16.28 2.43
C LYS A 45 -1.66 -17.50 2.22
N LYS A 46 -1.48 -17.92 0.96
CA LYS A 46 -0.61 -19.06 0.62
C LYS A 46 0.85 -18.80 1.00
N GLN A 47 1.32 -17.56 0.90
CA GLN A 47 2.70 -17.18 1.20
C GLN A 47 2.91 -16.76 2.67
N GLY A 48 1.87 -16.79 3.50
CA GLY A 48 1.94 -16.30 4.88
C GLY A 48 2.20 -14.79 4.98
N ILE A 49 1.77 -14.03 3.97
CA ILE A 49 1.88 -12.57 3.93
C ILE A 49 0.66 -11.97 4.59
N ARG A 50 0.86 -11.20 5.64
CA ARG A 50 -0.21 -10.48 6.33
C ARG A 50 -0.50 -9.16 5.65
N SER A 51 -1.77 -8.90 5.39
CA SER A 51 -2.25 -7.72 4.66
C SER A 51 -2.80 -6.65 5.61
N TYR A 52 -2.39 -5.41 5.36
CA TYR A 52 -2.78 -4.24 6.16
C TYR A 52 -3.36 -3.18 5.23
N ALA A 53 -4.63 -2.84 5.42
CA ALA A 53 -5.29 -1.80 4.66
C ALA A 53 -5.22 -0.46 5.41
N ALA A 54 -4.61 0.55 4.78
CA ALA A 54 -4.62 1.91 5.28
C ALA A 54 -6.01 2.53 5.03
N HIS A 55 -6.80 2.66 6.09
CA HIS A 55 -8.18 3.09 6.00
C HIS A 55 -8.59 3.96 7.18
N LEU A 56 -9.42 4.99 6.95
CA LEU A 56 -9.86 5.93 7.99
C LEU A 56 -10.63 5.25 9.14
N LYS A 57 -11.36 4.18 8.83
CA LYS A 57 -12.10 3.37 9.82
C LYS A 57 -11.20 2.38 10.56
N GLY A 58 -9.87 2.38 10.34
CA GLY A 58 -8.93 1.52 11.03
C GLY A 58 -8.98 1.73 12.54
N LYS A 59 -9.11 0.64 13.29
CA LYS A 59 -9.12 0.67 14.76
C LYS A 59 -7.72 0.66 15.36
N GLY A 60 -6.74 0.07 14.65
CA GLY A 60 -5.36 -0.02 15.10
C GLY A 60 -4.50 1.12 14.53
N TRP A 61 -3.57 1.63 15.32
CA TRP A 61 -2.57 2.56 14.82
C TRP A 61 -1.51 1.81 14.01
N TYR A 62 -0.98 2.46 12.95
CA TYR A 62 0.00 1.84 12.07
C TYR A 62 1.29 1.43 12.79
N ASP A 63 1.70 2.17 13.80
CA ASP A 63 2.94 1.98 14.58
C ASP A 63 2.79 0.95 15.73
N GLU A 64 1.57 0.54 16.02
CA GLU A 64 1.27 -0.53 17.00
C GLU A 64 1.24 -1.93 16.38
N GLN A 65 1.35 -2.04 15.06
CA GLN A 65 1.32 -3.32 14.36
C GLN A 65 2.72 -3.91 14.19
N SER A 66 2.79 -5.24 14.04
CA SER A 66 4.05 -5.92 13.73
C SER A 66 4.19 -6.16 12.24
N TYR A 67 5.29 -5.67 11.65
CA TYR A 67 5.62 -5.80 10.22
C TYR A 67 6.89 -6.62 9.96
N VAL A 68 7.29 -7.43 10.93
CA VAL A 68 8.55 -8.20 10.86
C VAL A 68 8.48 -9.29 9.82
N GLY A 69 7.36 -10.00 9.72
CA GLY A 69 7.14 -11.05 8.72
C GLY A 69 6.76 -10.54 7.33
N GLY A 70 6.28 -11.43 6.49
CA GLY A 70 5.73 -11.10 5.18
C GLY A 70 4.58 -10.10 5.34
N THR A 71 4.70 -8.92 4.71
CA THR A 71 3.80 -7.79 4.90
C THR A 71 3.37 -7.21 3.57
N ALA A 72 2.07 -7.00 3.40
CA ALA A 72 1.48 -6.29 2.28
C ALA A 72 0.68 -5.09 2.78
N PHE A 73 0.94 -3.91 2.22
CA PHE A 73 0.16 -2.71 2.47
C PHE A 73 -0.80 -2.44 1.31
N LEU A 74 -2.08 -2.27 1.63
CA LEU A 74 -3.10 -1.86 0.68
C LEU A 74 -3.32 -0.35 0.83
N ILE A 75 -3.03 0.37 -0.24
CA ILE A 75 -3.16 1.83 -0.30
C ILE A 75 -4.22 2.17 -1.35
N GLY A 76 -5.17 2.98 -0.99
CA GLY A 76 -6.19 3.49 -1.92
C GLY A 76 -5.64 4.54 -2.88
N ASN A 77 -6.42 4.85 -3.91
CA ASN A 77 -6.11 5.98 -4.78
C ASN A 77 -6.51 7.31 -4.11
N GLU A 78 -5.98 8.43 -4.63
CA GLU A 78 -6.23 9.76 -4.07
C GLU A 78 -7.71 10.21 -4.17
N GLY A 79 -8.47 9.69 -5.14
CA GLY A 79 -9.85 10.11 -5.37
C GLY A 79 -10.86 9.44 -4.45
N ASN A 80 -10.78 8.11 -4.32
CA ASN A 80 -11.82 7.31 -3.65
C ASN A 80 -11.27 6.47 -2.49
N GLY A 81 -9.96 6.51 -2.23
CA GLY A 81 -9.33 5.66 -1.23
C GLY A 81 -9.44 4.16 -1.57
N LEU A 82 -9.45 3.33 -0.55
CA LEU A 82 -9.80 1.91 -0.64
C LEU A 82 -11.32 1.76 -0.48
N THR A 83 -11.94 0.93 -1.32
CA THR A 83 -13.34 0.57 -1.12
C THR A 83 -13.50 -0.25 0.16
N ASP A 84 -14.64 -0.12 0.84
CA ASP A 84 -14.94 -0.90 2.05
C ASP A 84 -14.86 -2.41 1.76
N ALA A 85 -15.25 -2.84 0.56
CA ALA A 85 -15.16 -4.24 0.13
C ALA A 85 -13.70 -4.74 0.04
N THR A 86 -12.80 -3.91 -0.51
CA THR A 86 -11.37 -4.24 -0.58
C THR A 86 -10.71 -4.18 0.80
N ALA A 87 -11.01 -3.14 1.57
CA ALA A 87 -10.48 -2.96 2.91
C ALA A 87 -10.90 -4.11 3.84
N GLY A 88 -12.15 -4.58 3.72
CA GLY A 88 -12.69 -5.69 4.51
C GLY A 88 -12.06 -7.05 4.24
N GLN A 89 -11.32 -7.21 3.15
CA GLN A 89 -10.58 -8.44 2.84
C GLN A 89 -9.18 -8.47 3.46
N ALA A 90 -8.67 -7.33 3.89
CA ALA A 90 -7.38 -7.27 4.57
C ALA A 90 -7.43 -7.89 5.96
N ASP A 91 -6.31 -8.47 6.40
CA ASP A 91 -6.21 -9.06 7.74
C ASP A 91 -6.32 -8.00 8.85
N CYS A 92 -5.86 -6.78 8.57
CA CYS A 92 -5.92 -5.66 9.50
C CYS A 92 -6.27 -4.35 8.81
N LEU A 93 -7.13 -3.55 9.43
CA LEU A 93 -7.35 -2.15 9.09
C LEU A 93 -6.49 -1.28 10.00
N ILE A 94 -5.61 -0.51 9.42
CA ILE A 94 -4.68 0.38 10.13
C ILE A 94 -4.95 1.83 9.78
N ARG A 95 -4.63 2.72 10.72
CA ARG A 95 -4.78 4.18 10.55
C ARG A 95 -3.48 4.90 10.87
N ILE A 96 -3.11 5.85 10.01
CA ILE A 96 -2.06 6.82 10.30
C ILE A 96 -2.70 7.97 11.06
N PRO A 97 -2.22 8.34 12.27
CA PRO A 97 -2.80 9.43 13.05
C PRO A 97 -2.60 10.76 12.33
N MET A 98 -3.67 11.54 12.25
CA MET A 98 -3.65 12.88 11.68
C MET A 98 -4.24 13.87 12.67
N LYS A 99 -3.71 15.09 12.66
CA LYS A 99 -4.22 16.21 13.47
C LYS A 99 -4.96 17.21 12.59
N GLY A 100 -5.98 17.84 13.16
CA GLY A 100 -6.76 18.86 12.49
C GLY A 100 -7.86 18.29 11.60
N GLN A 101 -8.22 19.01 10.53
CA GLN A 101 -9.31 18.66 9.62
C GLN A 101 -8.86 17.84 8.40
N LEU A 102 -7.60 17.39 8.37
CA LEU A 102 -7.10 16.55 7.30
C LEU A 102 -7.65 15.13 7.44
N GLU A 103 -8.43 14.69 6.46
CA GLU A 103 -9.04 13.36 6.44
C GLU A 103 -8.14 12.30 5.79
N SER A 104 -7.24 12.69 4.90
CA SER A 104 -6.37 11.73 4.18
C SER A 104 -5.01 12.31 3.85
N LEU A 105 -4.01 11.42 3.70
CA LEU A 105 -2.71 11.71 3.14
C LEU A 105 -2.68 11.37 1.66
N ASN A 106 -1.79 12.03 0.91
CA ASN A 106 -1.42 11.55 -0.42
C ASN A 106 -1.01 10.08 -0.36
N ALA A 107 -1.45 9.26 -1.32
CA ALA A 107 -1.24 7.82 -1.33
C ALA A 107 0.25 7.43 -1.27
N GLY A 108 1.11 8.15 -1.98
CA GLY A 108 2.57 7.93 -1.94
C GLY A 108 3.18 8.25 -0.59
N VAL A 109 2.71 9.30 0.08
CA VAL A 109 3.16 9.67 1.43
C VAL A 109 2.73 8.61 2.44
N ALA A 110 1.47 8.17 2.39
CA ALA A 110 0.97 7.10 3.25
C ALA A 110 1.78 5.79 3.05
N ALA A 111 2.02 5.41 1.80
CA ALA A 111 2.84 4.26 1.46
C ALA A 111 4.27 4.39 2.02
N ALA A 112 4.89 5.56 1.88
CA ALA A 112 6.25 5.81 2.38
C ALA A 112 6.33 5.67 3.91
N ILE A 113 5.36 6.22 4.65
CA ILE A 113 5.30 6.11 6.11
C ILE A 113 5.23 4.64 6.53
N LEU A 114 4.33 3.86 5.93
CA LEU A 114 4.13 2.46 6.28
C LEU A 114 5.34 1.60 5.93
N MET A 115 5.93 1.79 4.74
CA MET A 115 7.13 1.08 4.33
C MET A 115 8.34 1.42 5.22
N TYR A 116 8.46 2.69 5.62
CA TYR A 116 9.55 3.11 6.49
C TYR A 116 9.42 2.53 7.89
N GLU A 117 8.20 2.46 8.44
CA GLU A 117 7.93 1.80 9.72
C GLU A 117 8.25 0.31 9.67
N ALA A 118 7.83 -0.40 8.62
CA ALA A 118 8.20 -1.79 8.43
C ALA A 118 9.73 -1.99 8.36
N SER A 119 10.42 -1.12 7.63
CA SER A 119 11.89 -1.11 7.57
C SER A 119 12.53 -0.85 8.93
N ARG A 120 11.97 0.08 9.72
CA ARG A 120 12.47 0.40 11.06
C ARG A 120 12.35 -0.79 12.01
N GLN A 121 11.22 -1.50 11.99
CA GLN A 121 11.02 -2.68 12.83
C GLN A 121 11.98 -3.80 12.46
N ARG A 122 12.12 -4.10 11.18
CA ARG A 122 13.03 -5.16 10.68
C ARG A 122 14.49 -4.88 11.00
N ARG A 123 14.93 -3.61 10.97
CA ARG A 123 16.31 -3.25 11.36
C ARG A 123 16.60 -3.46 12.85
N LYS A 124 15.60 -3.43 13.72
CA LYS A 124 15.77 -3.70 15.15
C LYS A 124 15.98 -5.18 15.45
N GLU A 125 15.50 -6.05 14.58
CA GLU A 125 15.62 -7.50 14.73
C GLU A 125 17.00 -8.02 14.37
N TYR A 126 17.77 -7.27 13.56
CA TYR A 126 19.13 -7.62 13.14
C TYR A 126 20.23 -7.10 14.09
N LYS A 127 19.87 -6.54 15.24
CA LYS A 127 20.78 -6.14 16.32
C LYS A 127 20.64 -7.06 17.51
#